data_a06fd6f9454f2c48c2fbedb26388ef2d
#
_entry.id   a06fd6f9454f2c48c2fbedb26388ef2d
#
_cell.length_a   1.000
_cell.length_b   1.000
_cell.length_c   1.000
_cell.angle_alpha   90.00
_cell.angle_beta   90.00
_cell.angle_gamma   90.00
#
_symmetry.space_group_name_H-M   'P 1'
#
loop_
_entity.id
_entity.type
_entity.pdbx_description
1 polymer ?
#
loop_
_entity_poly.entity_id
_entity_poly.type
_entity_poly.pdbx_seq_one_letter_code
_entity_poly.pdbx_strand_id
1 'polypeptide(L)'
;MCEEHSLYSDFKQKLFETTGVKFRRMKFEIVERIFDEAAKLGVKEIIPSTMGEPLLYKDIERIFELSQKHNIKINLTTNGTFPKKSVEEWAKIIIPNTTDIKISWNGATTETSERIMTGSNFQMALENTKKLIVLRNAHFEKTGYFCRITFQLTFMQNNMHELADIVKLAAEIGVDRVKGHHLWTHFAEIENLSMKATKESVAKWNEYVKQAYEAQEKYCKPNGEKALLENILPLSDNEKTEVPESYECPFLEKELWISATGKVSPCCAPDNLRQSLGDFGNVETTTIQEVLASPIYRKLVENYKNVELCKTCNMRKPLC
;
A
#
# COMPACT_ATOMS: atom_id res chain seq x y z
N MET A 1 11.10 6.53 4.69
CA MET A 1 9.96 5.61 4.65
C MET A 1 10.18 4.45 3.67
N CYS A 2 10.67 4.69 2.47
CA CYS A 2 10.90 3.63 1.49
C CYS A 2 12.31 3.06 1.63
N GLU A 3 12.46 1.72 1.71
CA GLU A 3 13.76 1.07 1.80
C GLU A 3 14.68 1.42 0.62
N GLU A 4 14.15 1.47 -0.60
CA GLU A 4 14.95 1.73 -1.81
C GLU A 4 15.23 3.21 -2.07
N HIS A 5 14.41 4.13 -1.54
CA HIS A 5 14.46 5.56 -1.87
C HIS A 5 14.82 6.46 -0.69
N SER A 6 15.07 5.89 0.48
CA SER A 6 15.53 6.64 1.66
C SER A 6 16.89 7.25 1.43
N LEU A 7 17.16 8.40 2.08
CA LEU A 7 18.50 9.00 2.14
C LEU A 7 19.51 8.10 2.88
N TYR A 8 19.02 7.19 3.71
CA TYR A 8 19.83 6.23 4.48
C TYR A 8 20.09 4.92 3.73
N SER A 9 19.51 4.74 2.54
CA SER A 9 19.59 3.51 1.77
C SER A 9 20.75 3.53 0.78
N ASP A 10 21.58 2.51 0.80
CA ASP A 10 22.60 2.24 -0.20
C ASP A 10 22.08 1.35 -1.36
N PHE A 11 20.78 1.02 -1.35
CA PHE A 11 20.15 0.11 -2.31
C PHE A 11 20.44 0.45 -3.77
N LYS A 12 20.28 1.72 -4.16
CA LYS A 12 20.51 2.17 -5.55
C LYS A 12 21.97 2.01 -5.97
N GLN A 13 22.90 2.29 -5.06
CA GLN A 13 24.32 2.12 -5.30
C GLN A 13 24.65 0.63 -5.48
N LYS A 14 24.25 -0.22 -4.54
CA LYS A 14 24.46 -1.67 -4.62
C LYS A 14 23.82 -2.28 -5.86
N LEU A 15 22.60 -1.87 -6.21
CA LEU A 15 21.95 -2.31 -7.44
C LEU A 15 22.77 -1.96 -8.68
N PHE A 16 23.27 -0.72 -8.76
CA PHE A 16 24.09 -0.29 -9.89
C PHE A 16 25.43 -1.04 -9.96
N GLU A 17 26.10 -1.21 -8.83
CA GLU A 17 27.38 -1.95 -8.74
C GLU A 17 27.25 -3.42 -9.17
N THR A 18 26.11 -4.06 -8.82
CA THR A 18 25.89 -5.48 -9.11
C THR A 18 25.27 -5.77 -10.46
N THR A 19 24.46 -4.85 -11.00
CA THR A 19 23.66 -5.11 -12.21
C THR A 19 23.87 -4.09 -13.33
N GLY A 20 24.55 -2.97 -13.07
CA GLY A 20 24.71 -1.86 -14.02
C GLY A 20 23.42 -1.03 -14.24
N VAL A 21 22.30 -1.36 -13.56
CA VAL A 21 21.05 -0.61 -13.71
C VAL A 21 20.75 0.23 -12.47
N LYS A 22 20.15 1.42 -12.68
CA LYS A 22 19.80 2.34 -11.59
C LYS A 22 18.44 2.04 -10.94
N PHE A 23 17.56 1.34 -11.65
CA PHE A 23 16.19 1.02 -11.19
C PHE A 23 15.79 -0.39 -11.61
N ARG A 24 15.22 -1.15 -10.70
CA ARG A 24 14.60 -2.42 -11.03
C ARG A 24 13.24 -2.15 -11.69
N ARG A 25 12.99 -2.82 -12.80
CA ARG A 25 11.68 -2.81 -13.47
C ARG A 25 11.36 -4.23 -13.91
N MET A 26 10.16 -4.69 -13.60
CA MET A 26 9.72 -6.00 -14.04
C MET A 26 9.64 -6.03 -15.57
N LYS A 27 10.15 -7.09 -16.19
CA LYS A 27 9.97 -7.32 -17.62
C LYS A 27 8.49 -7.60 -17.89
N PHE A 28 7.98 -7.11 -19.02
CA PHE A 28 6.55 -7.25 -19.29
C PHE A 28 6.14 -8.71 -19.50
N GLU A 29 7.01 -9.57 -20.01
CA GLU A 29 6.80 -11.00 -20.16
C GLU A 29 6.53 -11.70 -18.82
N ILE A 30 7.16 -11.23 -17.73
CA ILE A 30 6.88 -11.72 -16.37
C ILE A 30 5.48 -11.28 -15.95
N VAL A 31 5.09 -10.04 -16.26
CA VAL A 31 3.74 -9.53 -15.96
C VAL A 31 2.68 -10.35 -16.69
N GLU A 32 2.86 -10.61 -17.98
CA GLU A 32 1.92 -11.44 -18.76
C GLU A 32 1.76 -12.84 -18.14
N ARG A 33 2.87 -13.48 -17.78
CA ARG A 33 2.86 -14.79 -17.13
C ARG A 33 2.13 -14.75 -15.78
N ILE A 34 2.35 -13.73 -14.98
CA ILE A 34 1.64 -13.55 -13.70
C ILE A 34 0.13 -13.47 -13.93
N PHE A 35 -0.34 -12.70 -14.90
CA PHE A 35 -1.76 -12.59 -15.20
C PHE A 35 -2.35 -13.91 -15.70
N ASP A 36 -1.65 -14.64 -16.58
CA ASP A 36 -2.09 -15.94 -17.08
C ASP A 36 -2.20 -16.99 -15.95
N GLU A 37 -1.25 -17.03 -15.02
CA GLU A 37 -1.28 -17.94 -13.88
C GLU A 37 -2.31 -17.51 -12.82
N ALA A 38 -2.40 -16.23 -12.53
CA ALA A 38 -3.38 -15.66 -11.61
C ALA A 38 -4.83 -15.95 -12.06
N ALA A 39 -5.10 -15.84 -13.35
CA ALA A 39 -6.41 -16.15 -13.92
C ALA A 39 -6.81 -17.61 -13.69
N LYS A 40 -5.87 -18.56 -13.88
CA LYS A 40 -6.10 -20.00 -13.65
C LYS A 40 -6.40 -20.30 -12.18
N LEU A 41 -5.80 -19.54 -11.26
CA LEU A 41 -5.99 -19.67 -9.81
C LEU A 41 -7.22 -18.92 -9.29
N GLY A 42 -7.95 -18.21 -10.16
CA GLY A 42 -9.14 -17.45 -9.77
C GLY A 42 -8.84 -16.20 -8.97
N VAL A 43 -7.63 -15.63 -9.09
CA VAL A 43 -7.25 -14.36 -8.48
C VAL A 43 -8.18 -13.25 -8.96
N LYS A 44 -8.63 -12.41 -8.04
CA LYS A 44 -9.60 -11.35 -8.33
C LYS A 44 -8.96 -9.99 -8.51
N GLU A 45 -7.78 -9.78 -7.90
CA GLU A 45 -7.15 -8.48 -7.83
C GLU A 45 -5.62 -8.61 -7.92
N ILE A 46 -5.00 -7.69 -8.66
CA ILE A 46 -3.55 -7.53 -8.74
C ILE A 46 -3.19 -6.10 -8.32
N ILE A 47 -2.11 -5.97 -7.55
CA ILE A 47 -1.58 -4.70 -7.07
C ILE A 47 -0.26 -4.42 -7.82
N PRO A 48 -0.26 -3.63 -8.91
CA PRO A 48 0.94 -3.31 -9.66
C PRO A 48 1.72 -2.21 -8.93
N SER A 49 2.22 -2.54 -7.74
CA SER A 49 2.87 -1.55 -6.91
C SER A 49 4.16 -2.09 -6.37
N THR A 50 5.04 -1.15 -6.05
CA THR A 50 5.73 -1.29 -4.79
C THR A 50 6.66 -0.13 -4.49
N MET A 51 7.77 0.01 -5.14
CA MET A 51 8.84 0.95 -4.78
C MET A 51 8.95 2.03 -5.86
N GLY A 52 7.92 2.84 -5.98
CA GLY A 52 7.88 3.92 -6.96
C GLY A 52 6.46 4.26 -7.42
N GLU A 53 6.34 5.09 -8.44
CA GLU A 53 5.07 5.46 -9.05
C GLU A 53 4.74 4.49 -10.20
N PRO A 54 3.69 3.64 -10.07
CA PRO A 54 3.36 2.65 -11.09
C PRO A 54 2.97 3.28 -12.43
N LEU A 55 2.39 4.48 -12.44
CA LEU A 55 2.03 5.18 -13.68
C LEU A 55 3.25 5.66 -14.51
N LEU A 56 4.46 5.56 -13.95
CA LEU A 56 5.72 5.77 -14.68
C LEU A 56 6.21 4.51 -15.40
N TYR A 57 5.66 3.33 -15.08
CA TYR A 57 6.05 2.12 -15.79
C TYR A 57 5.67 2.23 -17.27
N LYS A 58 6.60 1.88 -18.17
CA LYS A 58 6.42 2.13 -19.61
C LYS A 58 5.24 1.37 -20.21
N ASP A 59 4.97 0.16 -19.70
CA ASP A 59 3.92 -0.74 -20.19
C ASP A 59 2.70 -0.75 -19.27
N ILE A 60 2.46 0.28 -18.45
CA ILE A 60 1.36 0.31 -17.48
C ILE A 60 -0.02 0.18 -18.14
N GLU A 61 -0.23 0.77 -19.31
CA GLU A 61 -1.49 0.65 -20.04
C GLU A 61 -1.77 -0.79 -20.45
N ARG A 62 -0.75 -1.53 -20.88
CA ARG A 62 -0.84 -2.96 -21.17
C ARG A 62 -1.21 -3.80 -19.93
N ILE A 63 -0.84 -3.36 -18.72
CA ILE A 63 -1.31 -3.99 -17.47
C ILE A 63 -2.83 -3.85 -17.33
N PHE A 64 -3.39 -2.67 -17.65
CA PHE A 64 -4.84 -2.49 -17.66
C PHE A 64 -5.54 -3.29 -18.78
N GLU A 65 -4.91 -3.47 -19.93
CA GLU A 65 -5.40 -4.35 -20.99
C GLU A 65 -5.42 -5.83 -20.53
N LEU A 66 -4.37 -6.31 -19.87
CA LEU A 66 -4.35 -7.65 -19.25
C LEU A 66 -5.42 -7.81 -18.17
N SER A 67 -5.62 -6.78 -17.35
CA SER A 67 -6.70 -6.74 -16.35
C SER A 67 -8.08 -6.98 -16.99
N GLN A 68 -8.37 -6.31 -18.10
CA GLN A 68 -9.60 -6.53 -18.86
C GLN A 68 -9.67 -7.94 -19.48
N LYS A 69 -8.60 -8.35 -20.16
CA LYS A 69 -8.50 -9.66 -20.84
C LYS A 69 -8.77 -10.81 -19.89
N HIS A 70 -8.23 -10.75 -18.67
CA HIS A 70 -8.33 -11.83 -17.69
C HIS A 70 -9.46 -11.62 -16.67
N ASN A 71 -10.19 -10.52 -16.74
CA ASN A 71 -11.19 -10.12 -15.75
C ASN A 71 -10.64 -10.09 -14.31
N ILE A 72 -9.39 -9.64 -14.16
CA ILE A 72 -8.71 -9.45 -12.87
C ILE A 72 -8.60 -7.95 -12.62
N LYS A 73 -9.17 -7.46 -11.53
CA LYS A 73 -9.16 -6.03 -11.22
C LYS A 73 -7.79 -5.58 -10.71
N ILE A 74 -7.55 -4.29 -10.87
CA ILE A 74 -6.36 -3.62 -10.33
C ILE A 74 -6.70 -2.99 -8.98
N ASN A 75 -5.75 -3.01 -8.05
CA ASN A 75 -5.75 -2.19 -6.86
C ASN A 75 -4.52 -1.28 -6.94
N LEU A 76 -4.76 -0.02 -7.29
CA LEU A 76 -3.69 0.90 -7.65
C LEU A 76 -3.26 1.75 -6.45
N THR A 77 -1.95 1.81 -6.18
CA THR A 77 -1.38 2.80 -5.27
C THR A 77 -0.56 3.80 -6.09
N THR A 78 -0.86 5.09 -5.96
CA THR A 78 -0.21 6.17 -6.71
C THR A 78 0.14 7.35 -5.79
N ASN A 79 1.08 8.16 -6.20
CA ASN A 79 1.41 9.41 -5.49
C ASN A 79 0.47 10.59 -5.86
N GLY A 80 -0.52 10.37 -6.73
CA GLY A 80 -1.50 11.38 -7.15
C GLY A 80 -1.00 12.40 -8.18
N THR A 81 0.20 12.21 -8.74
CA THR A 81 0.74 13.15 -9.75
C THR A 81 0.22 12.92 -11.16
N PHE A 82 -0.26 11.71 -11.45
CA PHE A 82 -0.77 11.30 -12.78
C PHE A 82 0.18 11.71 -13.92
N PRO A 83 1.42 11.16 -13.97
CA PRO A 83 2.42 11.55 -14.94
C PRO A 83 2.03 11.17 -16.37
N LYS A 84 2.59 11.85 -17.37
CA LYS A 84 2.49 11.58 -18.82
C LYS A 84 1.14 11.89 -19.48
N LYS A 85 0.05 11.85 -18.74
CA LYS A 85 -1.31 12.08 -19.24
C LYS A 85 -2.08 13.00 -18.27
N SER A 86 -3.13 13.63 -18.75
CA SER A 86 -4.06 14.33 -17.86
C SER A 86 -4.82 13.37 -16.93
N VAL A 87 -5.39 13.90 -15.84
CA VAL A 87 -6.23 13.10 -14.93
C VAL A 87 -7.41 12.49 -15.67
N GLU A 88 -7.97 13.22 -16.62
CA GLU A 88 -9.12 12.82 -17.45
C GLU A 88 -8.78 11.64 -18.37
N GLU A 89 -7.57 11.62 -18.94
CA GLU A 89 -7.09 10.52 -19.77
C GLU A 89 -6.82 9.28 -18.91
N TRP A 90 -6.14 9.46 -17.76
CA TRP A 90 -5.90 8.36 -16.83
C TRP A 90 -7.18 7.79 -16.23
N ALA A 91 -8.15 8.64 -15.89
CA ALA A 91 -9.42 8.20 -15.33
C ALA A 91 -10.18 7.24 -16.25
N LYS A 92 -10.13 7.45 -17.56
CA LYS A 92 -10.76 6.56 -18.56
C LYS A 92 -10.14 5.14 -18.56
N ILE A 93 -8.87 5.03 -18.22
CA ILE A 93 -8.13 3.77 -18.18
C ILE A 93 -8.26 3.11 -16.81
N ILE A 94 -8.09 3.90 -15.73
CA ILE A 94 -7.96 3.40 -14.36
C ILE A 94 -9.31 3.04 -13.78
N ILE A 95 -10.30 3.94 -13.82
CA ILE A 95 -11.57 3.79 -13.09
C ILE A 95 -12.32 2.51 -13.47
N PRO A 96 -12.49 2.12 -14.74
CA PRO A 96 -13.25 0.91 -15.10
C PRO A 96 -12.58 -0.40 -14.66
N ASN A 97 -11.26 -0.36 -14.42
CA ASN A 97 -10.44 -1.53 -14.20
C ASN A 97 -9.95 -1.69 -12.75
N THR A 98 -10.27 -0.73 -11.88
CA THR A 98 -9.66 -0.62 -10.56
C THR A 98 -10.72 -0.72 -9.47
N THR A 99 -10.49 -1.55 -8.47
CA THR A 99 -11.36 -1.68 -7.29
C THR A 99 -11.12 -0.56 -6.31
N ASP A 100 -9.85 -0.15 -6.13
CA ASP A 100 -9.41 0.82 -5.12
C ASP A 100 -8.20 1.62 -5.64
N ILE A 101 -8.36 2.91 -5.77
CA ILE A 101 -7.27 3.85 -6.09
C ILE A 101 -6.79 4.44 -4.76
N LYS A 102 -5.64 3.98 -4.29
CA LYS A 102 -4.98 4.46 -3.09
C LYS A 102 -4.02 5.59 -3.43
N ILE A 103 -4.32 6.77 -2.95
CA ILE A 103 -3.44 7.92 -3.12
C ILE A 103 -2.60 8.07 -1.88
N SER A 104 -1.26 8.03 -2.04
CA SER A 104 -0.32 8.25 -0.93
C SER A 104 -0.53 9.64 -0.35
N TRP A 105 -0.92 9.70 0.94
CA TRP A 105 -1.32 10.94 1.58
C TRP A 105 -0.77 11.00 3.01
N ASN A 106 0.10 11.96 3.32
CA ASN A 106 0.82 11.95 4.60
C ASN A 106 0.74 13.29 5.37
N GLY A 107 -0.19 14.18 5.03
CA GLY A 107 -0.43 15.43 5.73
C GLY A 107 -1.70 16.10 5.24
N ALA A 108 -2.30 16.96 6.05
CA ALA A 108 -3.45 17.80 5.69
C ALA A 108 -3.00 19.18 5.18
N THR A 109 -1.74 19.53 5.40
CA THR A 109 -1.13 20.81 5.02
C THR A 109 0.00 20.59 4.01
N THR A 110 0.28 21.63 3.21
CA THR A 110 1.42 21.66 2.28
C THR A 110 2.72 21.38 3.03
N GLU A 111 2.93 22.06 4.16
CA GLU A 111 4.15 21.95 4.95
C GLU A 111 4.41 20.52 5.41
N THR A 112 3.44 19.87 6.03
CA THR A 112 3.60 18.49 6.52
C THR A 112 3.71 17.50 5.37
N SER A 113 2.84 17.61 4.36
CA SER A 113 2.83 16.67 3.23
C SER A 113 4.14 16.68 2.45
N GLU A 114 4.64 17.86 2.06
CA GLU A 114 5.85 18.00 1.25
C GLU A 114 7.14 17.72 2.04
N ARG A 115 7.14 17.98 3.34
CA ARG A 115 8.23 17.56 4.23
C ARG A 115 8.36 16.05 4.31
N ILE A 116 7.23 15.32 4.38
CA ILE A 116 7.21 13.86 4.47
C ILE A 116 7.46 13.20 3.12
N MET A 117 6.85 13.74 2.07
CA MET A 117 6.92 13.22 0.71
C MET A 117 7.78 14.14 -0.15
N THR A 118 9.09 14.09 0.07
CA THR A 118 10.06 14.96 -0.60
C THR A 118 9.89 14.94 -2.13
N GLY A 119 9.77 16.12 -2.72
CA GLY A 119 9.55 16.30 -4.16
C GLY A 119 8.09 16.17 -4.59
N SER A 120 7.14 15.96 -3.68
CA SER A 120 5.71 16.07 -3.97
C SER A 120 5.26 17.53 -4.06
N ASN A 121 4.09 17.73 -4.69
CA ASN A 121 3.37 18.99 -4.69
C ASN A 121 1.97 18.72 -4.15
N PHE A 122 1.70 19.15 -2.93
CA PHE A 122 0.46 18.90 -2.21
C PHE A 122 -0.75 19.47 -2.95
N GLN A 123 -0.65 20.72 -3.42
CA GLN A 123 -1.77 21.37 -4.09
C GLN A 123 -2.14 20.67 -5.40
N MET A 124 -1.13 20.27 -6.18
CA MET A 124 -1.35 19.51 -7.41
C MET A 124 -1.99 18.14 -7.13
N ALA A 125 -1.53 17.41 -6.13
CA ALA A 125 -2.11 16.12 -5.74
C ALA A 125 -3.56 16.28 -5.26
N LEU A 126 -3.86 17.35 -4.52
CA LEU A 126 -5.20 17.68 -4.05
C LEU A 126 -6.16 17.97 -5.22
N GLU A 127 -5.77 18.83 -6.15
CA GLU A 127 -6.59 19.17 -7.32
C GLU A 127 -6.80 17.95 -8.25
N ASN A 128 -5.74 17.15 -8.47
CA ASN A 128 -5.85 15.90 -9.22
C ASN A 128 -6.82 14.92 -8.55
N THR A 129 -6.77 14.80 -7.22
CA THR A 129 -7.68 13.93 -6.47
C THR A 129 -9.13 14.40 -6.58
N LYS A 130 -9.40 15.70 -6.45
CA LYS A 130 -10.75 16.25 -6.63
C LYS A 130 -11.30 15.97 -8.04
N LYS A 131 -10.49 16.18 -9.08
CA LYS A 131 -10.87 15.85 -10.47
C LYS A 131 -11.16 14.35 -10.63
N LEU A 132 -10.29 13.48 -10.09
CA LEU A 132 -10.48 12.05 -10.14
C LEU A 132 -11.79 11.60 -9.48
N ILE A 133 -12.16 12.20 -8.34
CA ILE A 133 -13.43 11.93 -7.64
C ILE A 133 -14.63 12.29 -8.51
N VAL A 134 -14.62 13.48 -9.14
CA VAL A 134 -15.68 13.90 -10.06
C VAL A 134 -15.85 12.92 -11.22
N LEU A 135 -14.73 12.50 -11.84
CA LEU A 135 -14.73 11.56 -12.97
C LEU A 135 -15.20 10.16 -12.55
N ARG A 136 -14.79 9.70 -11.35
CA ARG A 136 -15.26 8.45 -10.76
C ARG A 136 -16.76 8.45 -10.50
N ASN A 137 -17.29 9.54 -9.94
CA ASN A 137 -18.71 9.66 -9.65
C ASN A 137 -19.53 9.64 -10.96
N ALA A 138 -19.12 10.40 -11.97
CA ALA A 138 -19.75 10.38 -13.29
C ALA A 138 -19.69 8.97 -13.95
N HIS A 139 -18.58 8.25 -13.78
CA HIS A 139 -18.48 6.87 -14.26
C HIS A 139 -19.45 5.95 -13.52
N PHE A 140 -19.54 6.06 -12.20
CA PHE A 140 -20.47 5.27 -11.38
C PHE A 140 -21.93 5.53 -11.76
N GLU A 141 -22.33 6.79 -11.90
CA GLU A 141 -23.68 7.17 -12.35
C GLU A 141 -24.04 6.55 -13.71
N LYS A 142 -23.06 6.51 -14.62
CA LYS A 142 -23.26 5.97 -15.97
C LYS A 142 -23.29 4.44 -16.03
N THR A 143 -22.49 3.75 -15.20
CA THR A 143 -22.20 2.31 -15.38
C THR A 143 -22.64 1.44 -14.22
N GLY A 144 -22.88 2.03 -13.04
CA GLY A 144 -23.07 1.30 -11.78
C GLY A 144 -21.79 0.71 -11.19
N TYR A 145 -20.63 0.88 -11.86
CA TYR A 145 -19.36 0.36 -11.36
C TYR A 145 -18.67 1.36 -10.43
N PHE A 146 -18.48 0.96 -9.16
CA PHE A 146 -17.87 1.79 -8.14
C PHE A 146 -16.40 1.46 -7.95
N CYS A 147 -15.53 2.43 -8.22
CA CYS A 147 -14.11 2.39 -7.92
C CYS A 147 -13.86 3.22 -6.66
N ARG A 148 -13.36 2.61 -5.59
CA ARG A 148 -13.06 3.31 -4.34
C ARG A 148 -11.86 4.23 -4.51
N ILE A 149 -11.89 5.38 -3.83
CA ILE A 149 -10.73 6.28 -3.70
C ILE A 149 -10.33 6.34 -2.22
N THR A 150 -9.06 6.03 -1.94
CA THR A 150 -8.53 5.90 -0.58
C THR A 150 -7.34 6.83 -0.37
N PHE A 151 -7.29 7.55 0.76
CA PHE A 151 -6.06 8.13 1.26
C PHE A 151 -5.25 7.06 2.00
N GLN A 152 -4.05 6.76 1.50
CA GLN A 152 -3.14 5.78 2.08
C GLN A 152 -2.03 6.48 2.86
N LEU A 153 -2.01 6.25 4.18
CA LEU A 153 -1.12 6.93 5.12
C LEU A 153 -0.01 6.01 5.64
N THR A 154 1.11 6.61 6.02
CA THR A 154 2.09 6.00 6.92
C THR A 154 2.06 6.77 8.25
N PHE A 155 1.74 6.07 9.34
CA PHE A 155 1.59 6.68 10.66
C PHE A 155 2.96 6.91 11.31
N MET A 156 3.31 8.19 11.51
CA MET A 156 4.59 8.63 12.08
C MET A 156 4.36 9.76 13.09
N GLN A 157 5.28 9.93 14.03
CA GLN A 157 5.18 10.99 15.05
C GLN A 157 5.14 12.41 14.45
N ASN A 158 5.76 12.61 13.29
CA ASN A 158 5.89 13.93 12.66
C ASN A 158 4.75 14.28 11.69
N ASN A 159 3.72 13.42 11.52
CA ASN A 159 2.56 13.73 10.67
C ASN A 159 1.21 13.42 11.30
N MET A 160 1.13 12.54 12.30
CA MET A 160 -0.17 12.08 12.82
C MET A 160 -0.91 13.09 13.71
N HIS A 161 -0.28 14.18 14.11
CA HIS A 161 -0.99 15.32 14.71
C HIS A 161 -2.02 15.95 13.75
N GLU A 162 -1.90 15.72 12.44
CA GLU A 162 -2.87 16.15 11.41
C GLU A 162 -3.89 15.04 11.04
N LEU A 163 -3.95 13.90 11.75
CA LEU A 163 -4.82 12.78 11.37
C LEU A 163 -6.30 13.18 11.30
N ALA A 164 -6.79 13.95 12.26
CA ALA A 164 -8.16 14.45 12.26
C ALA A 164 -8.44 15.40 11.09
N ASP A 165 -7.48 16.26 10.74
CA ASP A 165 -7.59 17.16 9.60
C ASP A 165 -7.54 16.43 8.26
N ILE A 166 -6.77 15.34 8.17
CA ILE A 166 -6.77 14.44 6.99
C ILE A 166 -8.15 13.79 6.83
N VAL A 167 -8.77 13.33 7.92
CA VAL A 167 -10.13 12.75 7.89
C VAL A 167 -11.16 13.79 7.46
N LYS A 168 -11.08 15.00 8.00
CA LYS A 168 -11.92 16.13 7.57
C LYS A 168 -11.75 16.43 6.09
N LEU A 169 -10.51 16.60 5.62
CA LEU A 169 -10.21 16.87 4.20
C LEU A 169 -10.76 15.76 3.30
N ALA A 170 -10.54 14.50 3.68
CA ALA A 170 -11.05 13.35 2.93
C ALA A 170 -12.57 13.39 2.80
N ALA A 171 -13.30 13.70 3.87
CA ALA A 171 -14.73 13.85 3.86
C ALA A 171 -15.16 15.02 2.96
N GLU A 172 -14.59 16.21 3.12
CA GLU A 172 -14.95 17.42 2.38
C GLU A 172 -14.79 17.26 0.86
N ILE A 173 -13.77 16.54 0.39
CA ILE A 173 -13.54 16.33 -1.05
C ILE A 173 -14.19 15.06 -1.60
N GLY A 174 -14.74 14.19 -0.75
CA GLY A 174 -15.44 12.98 -1.18
C GLY A 174 -14.58 11.72 -1.32
N VAL A 175 -13.45 11.65 -0.63
CA VAL A 175 -12.64 10.41 -0.49
C VAL A 175 -13.41 9.37 0.31
N ASP A 176 -13.41 8.12 -0.13
CA ASP A 176 -14.25 7.09 0.45
C ASP A 176 -13.66 6.46 1.70
N ARG A 177 -12.32 6.43 1.80
CA ARG A 177 -11.62 5.78 2.91
C ARG A 177 -10.31 6.48 3.24
N VAL A 178 -10.03 6.62 4.53
CA VAL A 178 -8.72 6.94 5.09
C VAL A 178 -8.15 5.68 5.74
N LYS A 179 -6.99 5.24 5.27
CA LYS A 179 -6.36 3.98 5.68
C LYS A 179 -4.87 4.20 5.87
N GLY A 180 -4.26 3.45 6.79
CA GLY A 180 -2.82 3.54 6.92
C GLY A 180 -2.20 2.33 7.61
N HIS A 181 -0.90 2.44 7.82
CA HIS A 181 -0.12 1.49 8.60
C HIS A 181 0.97 2.24 9.37
N HIS A 182 1.39 1.67 10.48
CA HIS A 182 2.52 2.21 11.24
C HIS A 182 3.81 2.13 10.43
N LEU A 183 4.67 3.15 10.62
CA LEU A 183 5.99 3.20 9.98
C LEU A 183 6.74 1.89 10.23
N TRP A 184 7.25 1.30 9.16
CA TRP A 184 8.22 0.25 9.24
C TRP A 184 9.62 0.88 9.36
N THR A 185 10.30 0.63 10.48
CA THR A 185 11.61 1.21 10.77
C THR A 185 12.72 0.41 10.12
N HIS A 186 13.06 0.74 8.87
CA HIS A 186 14.14 0.08 8.13
C HIS A 186 15.55 0.51 8.55
N PHE A 187 15.67 1.69 9.20
CA PHE A 187 16.91 2.34 9.55
C PHE A 187 16.82 2.88 10.98
N ALA A 188 17.92 2.81 11.73
CA ALA A 188 17.98 3.32 13.10
C ALA A 188 17.65 4.82 13.16
N GLU A 189 18.03 5.59 12.15
CA GLU A 189 17.82 7.02 12.05
C GLU A 189 16.32 7.45 12.02
N ILE A 190 15.43 6.51 11.73
CA ILE A 190 13.98 6.77 11.69
C ILE A 190 13.19 6.07 12.80
N GLU A 191 13.85 5.38 13.73
CA GLU A 191 13.16 4.67 14.83
C GLU A 191 12.35 5.64 15.70
N ASN A 192 12.88 6.84 15.94
CA ASN A 192 12.21 7.89 16.69
C ASN A 192 10.93 8.43 16.04
N LEU A 193 10.72 8.14 14.75
CA LEU A 193 9.50 8.52 14.04
C LEU A 193 8.34 7.53 14.26
N SER A 194 8.62 6.35 14.81
CA SER A 194 7.58 5.34 15.06
C SER A 194 6.62 5.79 16.16
N MET A 195 5.31 5.66 15.93
CA MET A 195 4.30 5.86 16.98
C MET A 195 4.42 4.84 18.12
N LYS A 196 5.18 3.74 17.89
CA LYS A 196 5.44 2.69 18.88
C LYS A 196 6.77 2.88 19.62
N ALA A 197 7.51 3.98 19.40
CA ALA A 197 8.85 4.16 19.94
C ALA A 197 8.87 4.32 21.47
N THR A 198 7.88 4.98 22.06
CA THR A 198 7.79 5.27 23.49
C THR A 198 6.36 5.16 23.98
N LYS A 199 6.16 5.01 25.30
CA LYS A 199 4.82 5.07 25.90
C LYS A 199 4.11 6.41 25.62
N GLU A 200 4.86 7.49 25.59
CA GLU A 200 4.33 8.81 25.27
C GLU A 200 3.84 8.88 23.82
N SER A 201 4.60 8.32 22.85
CA SER A 201 4.16 8.29 21.47
C SER A 201 2.93 7.40 21.26
N VAL A 202 2.81 6.30 22.00
CA VAL A 202 1.60 5.46 22.03
C VAL A 202 0.40 6.24 22.58
N ALA A 203 0.56 6.94 23.69
CA ALA A 203 -0.51 7.77 24.26
C ALA A 203 -0.96 8.89 23.30
N LYS A 204 -0.02 9.56 22.64
CA LYS A 204 -0.31 10.55 21.59
C LYS A 204 -1.06 9.93 20.42
N TRP A 205 -0.63 8.76 19.96
CA TRP A 205 -1.32 8.05 18.89
C TRP A 205 -2.78 7.75 19.27
N ASN A 206 -3.01 7.23 20.47
CA ASN A 206 -4.36 6.91 20.94
C ASN A 206 -5.26 8.16 21.02
N GLU A 207 -4.71 9.31 21.39
CA GLU A 207 -5.44 10.58 21.32
C GLU A 207 -5.75 11.00 19.88
N TYR A 208 -4.81 10.86 18.94
CA TYR A 208 -5.05 11.16 17.53
C TYR A 208 -6.10 10.23 16.91
N VAL A 209 -6.11 8.95 17.30
CA VAL A 209 -7.16 8.01 16.89
C VAL A 209 -8.53 8.50 17.36
N LYS A 210 -8.66 8.88 18.63
CA LYS A 210 -9.92 9.44 19.16
C LYS A 210 -10.38 10.66 18.38
N GLN A 211 -9.48 11.64 18.16
CA GLN A 211 -9.77 12.84 17.37
C GLN A 211 -10.16 12.53 15.93
N ALA A 212 -9.55 11.49 15.31
CA ALA A 212 -9.90 11.07 13.96
C ALA A 212 -11.34 10.50 13.89
N TYR A 213 -11.78 9.72 14.89
CA TYR A 213 -13.16 9.26 14.97
C TYR A 213 -14.15 10.38 15.28
N GLU A 214 -13.79 11.34 16.11
CA GLU A 214 -14.59 12.55 16.35
C GLU A 214 -14.75 13.37 15.06
N ALA A 215 -13.69 13.51 14.26
CA ALA A 215 -13.74 14.15 12.96
C ALA A 215 -14.62 13.36 11.98
N GLN A 216 -14.54 12.03 11.95
CA GLN A 216 -15.41 11.17 11.13
C GLN A 216 -16.89 11.38 11.49
N GLU A 217 -17.23 11.49 12.80
CA GLU A 217 -18.58 11.75 13.21
C GLU A 217 -19.08 13.14 12.81
N LYS A 218 -18.21 14.12 12.77
CA LYS A 218 -18.54 15.52 12.49
C LYS A 218 -18.65 15.85 11.00
N TYR A 219 -17.82 15.23 10.15
CA TYR A 219 -17.73 15.60 8.73
C TYR A 219 -18.25 14.47 7.83
N CYS A 220 -19.05 14.86 6.82
CA CYS A 220 -19.60 13.94 5.81
C CYS A 220 -19.09 14.27 4.42
N LYS A 221 -19.07 13.27 3.56
CA LYS A 221 -18.84 13.44 2.12
C LYS A 221 -19.98 14.24 1.48
N PRO A 222 -19.80 14.78 0.27
CA PRO A 222 -20.86 15.52 -0.44
C PRO A 222 -22.18 14.73 -0.63
N ASN A 223 -22.10 13.39 -0.63
CA ASN A 223 -23.27 12.51 -0.70
C ASN A 223 -23.93 12.21 0.66
N GLY A 224 -23.48 12.81 1.74
CA GLY A 224 -23.96 12.61 3.11
C GLY A 224 -23.39 11.41 3.87
N GLU A 225 -22.62 10.55 3.20
CA GLU A 225 -21.95 9.41 3.85
C GLU A 225 -20.66 9.86 4.56
N LYS A 226 -20.16 9.01 5.48
CA LYS A 226 -18.86 9.21 6.15
C LYS A 226 -17.74 8.53 5.38
N ALA A 227 -16.54 9.09 5.45
CA ALA A 227 -15.35 8.39 4.99
C ALA A 227 -15.04 7.23 5.96
N LEU A 228 -14.71 6.04 5.43
CA LEU A 228 -14.34 4.89 6.25
C LEU A 228 -12.95 5.10 6.86
N LEU A 229 -12.77 4.72 8.12
CA LEU A 229 -11.47 4.63 8.77
C LEU A 229 -11.03 3.17 8.84
N GLU A 230 -9.85 2.84 8.30
CA GLU A 230 -9.33 1.47 8.30
C GLU A 230 -7.90 1.42 8.84
N ASN A 231 -7.62 0.48 9.74
CA ASN A 231 -6.35 0.33 10.46
C ASN A 231 -5.96 1.53 11.34
N ILE A 232 -6.91 2.40 11.67
CA ILE A 232 -6.74 3.52 12.60
C ILE A 232 -7.27 3.03 13.95
N LEU A 233 -6.45 2.25 14.67
CA LEU A 233 -6.80 1.60 15.91
C LEU A 233 -5.88 2.04 17.04
N PRO A 234 -6.37 2.11 18.29
CA PRO A 234 -5.51 2.39 19.43
C PRO A 234 -4.42 1.32 19.58
N LEU A 235 -3.26 1.72 20.07
CA LEU A 235 -2.17 0.84 20.45
C LEU A 235 -2.25 0.51 21.95
N SER A 236 -1.89 -0.72 22.32
CA SER A 236 -1.69 -1.10 23.71
C SER A 236 -0.25 -0.84 24.16
N ASP A 237 -0.05 -0.60 25.45
CA ASP A 237 1.28 -0.39 26.04
C ASP A 237 2.20 -1.61 25.88
N ASN A 238 1.62 -2.79 25.66
CA ASN A 238 2.34 -4.08 25.56
C ASN A 238 2.77 -4.44 24.12
N GLU A 239 2.36 -3.68 23.10
CA GLU A 239 2.67 -4.00 21.69
C GLU A 239 4.14 -3.74 21.29
N LYS A 240 5.01 -3.38 22.24
CA LYS A 240 6.43 -3.11 21.95
C LYS A 240 7.28 -4.33 21.63
N THR A 241 6.93 -5.50 22.13
CA THR A 241 7.81 -6.67 22.08
C THR A 241 7.25 -7.83 21.29
N GLU A 242 5.97 -8.13 21.41
CA GLU A 242 5.32 -9.22 20.63
C GLU A 242 3.89 -8.84 20.29
N VAL A 243 3.47 -9.25 19.10
CA VAL A 243 2.09 -9.10 18.66
C VAL A 243 1.25 -10.19 19.33
N PRO A 244 0.04 -9.89 19.86
CA PRO A 244 -0.82 -10.89 20.47
C PRO A 244 -0.97 -12.14 19.60
N GLU A 245 -0.97 -13.32 20.23
CA GLU A 245 -1.07 -14.60 19.50
C GLU A 245 -2.39 -14.72 18.72
N SER A 246 -3.46 -14.09 19.25
CA SER A 246 -4.76 -14.01 18.57
C SER A 246 -4.77 -13.21 17.29
N TYR A 247 -3.72 -12.41 17.00
CA TYR A 247 -3.62 -11.62 15.78
C TYR A 247 -3.14 -12.49 14.61
N GLU A 248 -3.82 -12.35 13.48
CA GLU A 248 -3.56 -13.14 12.27
C GLU A 248 -2.81 -12.33 11.20
N CYS A 249 -2.06 -13.03 10.35
CA CYS A 249 -1.45 -12.43 9.17
C CYS A 249 -2.55 -12.15 8.13
N PRO A 250 -2.72 -10.91 7.65
CA PRO A 250 -3.76 -10.60 6.68
C PRO A 250 -3.39 -11.03 5.25
N PHE A 251 -2.15 -11.45 5.01
CA PHE A 251 -1.61 -11.73 3.67
C PHE A 251 -1.42 -13.21 3.39
N LEU A 252 -0.97 -13.98 4.38
CA LEU A 252 -0.67 -15.40 4.20
C LEU A 252 -1.90 -16.15 3.71
N GLU A 253 -1.77 -16.99 2.68
CA GLU A 253 -2.83 -17.68 1.95
C GLU A 253 -3.77 -16.77 1.13
N LYS A 254 -3.59 -15.46 1.16
CA LYS A 254 -4.44 -14.48 0.45
C LYS A 254 -3.69 -13.70 -0.61
N GLU A 255 -2.41 -13.43 -0.37
CA GLU A 255 -1.60 -12.61 -1.26
C GLU A 255 -0.20 -13.22 -1.43
N LEU A 256 0.37 -13.05 -2.62
CA LEU A 256 1.77 -13.30 -2.92
C LEU A 256 2.41 -12.04 -3.49
N TRP A 257 3.67 -11.84 -3.15
CA TRP A 257 4.49 -10.74 -3.63
C TRP A 257 5.48 -11.27 -4.65
N ILE A 258 5.52 -10.64 -5.82
CA ILE A 258 6.44 -11.01 -6.88
C ILE A 258 7.34 -9.80 -7.16
N SER A 259 8.64 -9.97 -6.96
CA SER A 259 9.60 -8.89 -7.17
C SER A 259 9.79 -8.58 -8.65
N ALA A 260 10.43 -7.45 -8.96
CA ALA A 260 10.75 -7.07 -10.33
C ALA A 260 11.62 -8.10 -11.09
N THR A 261 12.27 -9.03 -10.40
CA THR A 261 13.06 -10.13 -10.95
C THR A 261 12.31 -11.47 -10.95
N GLY A 262 11.01 -11.45 -10.69
CA GLY A 262 10.18 -12.68 -10.66
C GLY A 262 10.25 -13.49 -9.38
N LYS A 263 11.07 -13.09 -8.37
CA LYS A 263 11.19 -13.83 -7.10
C LYS A 263 9.90 -13.73 -6.30
N VAL A 264 9.40 -14.87 -5.81
CA VAL A 264 8.15 -14.96 -5.07
C VAL A 264 8.39 -14.83 -3.57
N SER A 265 7.50 -14.15 -2.86
CA SER A 265 7.46 -14.08 -1.41
C SER A 265 6.00 -14.06 -0.92
N PRO A 266 5.66 -14.78 0.16
CA PRO A 266 4.35 -14.72 0.79
C PRO A 266 4.21 -13.57 1.80
N CYS A 267 5.18 -12.67 1.88
CA CYS A 267 5.28 -11.64 2.92
C CYS A 267 5.56 -10.27 2.33
N CYS A 268 4.88 -9.24 2.85
CA CYS A 268 5.06 -7.83 2.50
C CYS A 268 6.25 -7.16 3.20
N ALA A 269 6.95 -7.85 4.10
CA ALA A 269 8.11 -7.31 4.80
C ALA A 269 9.20 -6.86 3.81
N PRO A 270 10.10 -5.96 4.22
CA PRO A 270 11.26 -5.57 3.45
C PRO A 270 12.08 -6.75 2.94
N ASP A 271 12.73 -6.59 1.79
CA ASP A 271 13.48 -7.66 1.12
C ASP A 271 14.49 -8.35 2.03
N ASN A 272 15.24 -7.57 2.81
CA ASN A 272 16.24 -8.09 3.75
C ASN A 272 15.65 -8.97 4.86
N LEU A 273 14.45 -8.63 5.35
CA LEU A 273 13.77 -9.36 6.40
C LEU A 273 13.05 -10.61 5.88
N ARG A 274 12.31 -10.47 4.77
CA ARG A 274 11.53 -11.58 4.21
C ARG A 274 12.40 -12.71 3.62
N GLN A 275 13.67 -12.44 3.29
CA GLN A 275 14.63 -13.47 2.90
C GLN A 275 14.84 -14.52 4.00
N SER A 276 14.68 -14.15 5.28
CA SER A 276 14.75 -15.08 6.41
C SER A 276 13.66 -16.15 6.41
N LEU A 277 12.57 -15.93 5.67
CA LEU A 277 11.47 -16.90 5.54
C LEU A 277 11.82 -18.07 4.61
N GLY A 278 12.85 -17.92 3.78
CA GLY A 278 13.31 -18.92 2.83
C GLY A 278 13.11 -18.53 1.37
N ASP A 279 13.42 -19.47 0.47
CA ASP A 279 13.26 -19.31 -0.97
C ASP A 279 11.99 -20.00 -1.45
N PHE A 280 11.06 -19.21 -1.98
CA PHE A 280 9.77 -19.67 -2.51
C PHE A 280 9.78 -19.80 -4.05
N GLY A 281 10.94 -19.67 -4.69
CA GLY A 281 11.11 -19.80 -6.13
C GLY A 281 10.94 -18.49 -6.90
N ASN A 282 10.89 -18.65 -8.22
CA ASN A 282 10.80 -17.54 -9.17
C ASN A 282 9.78 -17.89 -10.26
N VAL A 283 8.88 -16.96 -10.59
CA VAL A 283 7.84 -17.17 -11.59
C VAL A 283 8.36 -17.42 -13.01
N GLU A 284 9.65 -17.13 -13.30
CA GLU A 284 10.26 -17.49 -14.57
C GLU A 284 10.51 -19.01 -14.70
N THR A 285 10.64 -19.73 -13.59
CA THR A 285 10.98 -21.17 -13.55
C THR A 285 9.97 -22.03 -12.81
N THR A 286 9.13 -21.44 -11.96
CA THR A 286 8.17 -22.14 -11.10
C THR A 286 6.81 -21.46 -11.22
N THR A 287 5.74 -22.25 -11.31
CA THR A 287 4.38 -21.70 -11.34
C THR A 287 3.93 -21.24 -9.96
N ILE A 288 3.00 -20.26 -9.90
CA ILE A 288 2.40 -19.82 -8.63
C ILE A 288 1.73 -21.00 -7.90
N GLN A 289 1.11 -21.91 -8.64
CA GLN A 289 0.49 -23.12 -8.06
C GLN A 289 1.52 -24.02 -7.39
N GLU A 290 2.69 -24.25 -8.00
CA GLU A 290 3.79 -25.03 -7.39
C GLU A 290 4.34 -24.34 -6.14
N VAL A 291 4.44 -23.02 -6.16
CA VAL A 291 4.84 -22.25 -4.95
C VAL A 291 3.87 -22.52 -3.81
N LEU A 292 2.57 -22.37 -4.03
CA LEU A 292 1.53 -22.59 -3.02
C LEU A 292 1.47 -24.04 -2.52
N ALA A 293 1.82 -25.00 -3.38
CA ALA A 293 1.89 -26.42 -3.03
C ALA A 293 3.21 -26.83 -2.35
N SER A 294 4.22 -25.97 -2.36
CA SER A 294 5.57 -26.31 -1.88
C SER A 294 5.61 -26.61 -0.37
N PRO A 295 6.47 -27.53 0.08
CA PRO A 295 6.62 -27.81 1.51
C PRO A 295 7.03 -26.60 2.34
N ILE A 296 7.87 -25.71 1.79
CA ILE A 296 8.32 -24.51 2.49
C ILE A 296 7.16 -23.53 2.75
N TYR A 297 6.28 -23.34 1.74
CA TYR A 297 5.11 -22.47 1.89
C TYR A 297 4.14 -23.05 2.92
N ARG A 298 3.80 -24.33 2.83
CA ARG A 298 2.90 -25.00 3.78
C ARG A 298 3.42 -24.94 5.22
N LYS A 299 4.72 -25.23 5.40
CA LYS A 299 5.35 -25.12 6.73
C LYS A 299 5.29 -23.71 7.29
N LEU A 300 5.43 -22.68 6.43
CA LEU A 300 5.27 -21.29 6.87
C LEU A 300 3.83 -21.02 7.29
N VAL A 301 2.83 -21.43 6.52
CA VAL A 301 1.40 -21.25 6.84
C VAL A 301 1.06 -21.86 8.20
N GLU A 302 1.52 -23.08 8.45
CA GLU A 302 1.25 -23.81 9.69
C GLU A 302 1.94 -23.20 10.92
N ASN A 303 3.10 -22.56 10.75
CA ASN A 303 3.98 -22.21 11.86
C ASN A 303 4.39 -20.72 11.90
N TYR A 304 3.82 -19.83 11.09
CA TYR A 304 4.29 -18.45 10.97
C TYR A 304 4.31 -17.68 12.29
N LYS A 305 3.41 -17.96 13.23
CA LYS A 305 3.38 -17.30 14.55
C LYS A 305 4.64 -17.55 15.37
N ASN A 306 5.36 -18.65 15.10
CA ASN A 306 6.63 -19.00 15.74
C ASN A 306 7.85 -18.43 15.00
N VAL A 307 7.67 -17.85 13.81
CA VAL A 307 8.76 -17.24 13.04
C VAL A 307 9.09 -15.87 13.63
N GLU A 308 10.37 -15.59 13.83
CA GLU A 308 10.83 -14.37 14.51
C GLU A 308 10.32 -13.10 13.84
N LEU A 309 10.38 -13.01 12.51
CA LEU A 309 9.82 -11.90 11.75
C LEU A 309 8.32 -11.69 12.01
N CYS A 310 7.58 -12.77 12.24
CA CYS A 310 6.12 -12.69 12.41
C CYS A 310 5.69 -12.39 13.85
N LYS A 311 6.53 -12.71 14.86
CA LYS A 311 6.22 -12.42 16.27
C LYS A 311 6.04 -10.93 16.54
N THR A 312 6.84 -10.10 15.89
CA THR A 312 6.84 -8.63 16.05
C THR A 312 6.20 -7.88 14.87
N CYS A 313 5.57 -8.61 13.94
CA CYS A 313 5.03 -8.05 12.70
C CYS A 313 3.86 -7.10 12.96
N ASN A 314 4.05 -5.82 12.67
CA ASN A 314 3.03 -4.76 12.84
C ASN A 314 1.86 -4.84 11.84
N MET A 315 1.89 -5.79 10.91
CA MET A 315 0.79 -6.03 9.96
C MET A 315 -0.22 -7.06 10.47
N ARG A 316 0.15 -7.88 11.47
CA ARG A 316 -0.81 -8.78 12.12
C ARG A 316 -1.89 -7.96 12.83
N LYS A 317 -3.11 -8.44 12.77
CA LYS A 317 -4.29 -7.75 13.32
C LYS A 317 -5.31 -8.74 13.89
N PRO A 318 -6.24 -8.28 14.76
CA PRO A 318 -7.33 -9.12 15.21
C PRO A 318 -8.10 -9.72 14.03
N LEU A 319 -8.60 -10.95 14.20
CA LEU A 319 -9.64 -11.48 13.32
C LEU A 319 -10.90 -10.60 13.48
N CYS A 320 -11.41 -10.09 12.38
CA CYS A 320 -12.70 -9.38 12.33
C CYS A 320 -13.83 -10.39 12.24
#